data_9da5ae01c1a5e142d07540192807dcf7
#
_entry.id   9da5ae01c1a5e142d07540192807dcf7
#
_cell.length_a   1.000
_cell.length_b   1.000
_cell.length_c   1.000
_cell.angle_alpha   90.00
_cell.angle_beta   90.00
_cell.angle_gamma   90.00
#
_symmetry.space_group_name_H-M   'P 1'
#
loop_
_entity.id
_entity.type
_entity.pdbx_description
1 polymer ?
#
loop_
_entity_poly.entity_id
_entity_poly.type
_entity_poly.pdbx_seq_one_letter_code
_entity_poly.pdbx_strand_id
1 'polypeptide(L)'
;PNSTGAAKAVTKVIPSLKGKLTGMAFRVPTIDVSVVDLTARLEKPATYEEIKAAMKEASEGSLKGILGYTEDAVVSSDFLGDPRTSIFDAEAGISLNDNFVKVISWYDNEWGYSNKVVELIEYMAKVDAK
;
A
#
# COMPACT_ATOMS: atom_id res chain seq x y z
N PRO A 1 -9.94 14.58 11.21
CA PRO A 1 -8.56 14.19 10.94
C PRO A 1 -7.83 13.87 12.25
N ASN A 2 -6.95 12.89 12.20
CA ASN A 2 -6.13 12.45 13.33
C ASN A 2 -4.67 12.31 12.92
N SER A 3 -3.76 12.41 13.90
CA SER A 3 -2.37 12.05 13.68
C SER A 3 -2.26 10.53 13.45
N THR A 4 -1.24 10.11 12.70
CA THR A 4 -0.89 8.71 12.51
C THR A 4 0.60 8.50 12.71
N GLY A 5 0.96 7.38 13.35
CA GLY A 5 2.35 6.96 13.48
C GLY A 5 2.91 6.29 12.22
N ALA A 6 2.06 5.91 11.27
CA ALA A 6 2.44 5.13 10.09
C ALA A 6 3.49 5.83 9.23
N ALA A 7 3.31 7.11 8.92
CA ALA A 7 4.27 7.88 8.13
C ALA A 7 5.65 7.97 8.78
N LYS A 8 5.72 7.98 10.13
CA LYS A 8 6.98 7.93 10.87
C LYS A 8 7.57 6.52 10.88
N ALA A 9 6.74 5.50 11.00
CA ALA A 9 7.17 4.10 11.03
C ALA A 9 7.82 3.67 9.70
N VAL A 10 7.30 4.10 8.56
CA VAL A 10 7.87 3.83 7.24
C VAL A 10 9.35 4.25 7.17
N THR A 11 9.70 5.37 7.78
CA THR A 11 11.10 5.86 7.74
C THR A 11 12.09 5.01 8.56
N LYS A 12 11.60 4.10 9.40
CA LYS A 12 12.43 3.12 10.11
C LYS A 12 12.81 1.95 9.20
N VAL A 13 11.91 1.55 8.30
CA VAL A 13 12.15 0.44 7.36
C VAL A 13 12.72 0.94 6.02
N ILE A 14 12.42 2.17 5.64
CA ILE A 14 12.97 2.84 4.45
C ILE A 14 13.65 4.15 4.89
N PRO A 15 14.89 4.10 5.41
CA PRO A 15 15.56 5.28 5.99
C PRO A 15 15.76 6.45 5.01
N SER A 16 15.83 6.17 3.71
CA SER A 16 15.96 7.20 2.64
C SER A 16 14.75 8.13 2.55
N LEU A 17 13.61 7.75 3.13
CA LEU A 17 12.39 8.58 3.18
C LEU A 17 12.34 9.49 4.42
N LYS A 18 13.35 9.44 5.31
CA LYS A 18 13.38 10.30 6.49
C LYS A 18 13.39 11.78 6.11
N GLY A 19 12.40 12.53 6.61
CA GLY A 19 12.22 13.95 6.29
C GLY A 19 11.54 14.22 4.93
N LYS A 20 11.21 13.17 4.16
CA LYS A 20 10.54 13.29 2.85
C LYS A 20 9.07 12.87 2.89
N LEU A 21 8.62 12.22 3.96
CA LEU A 21 7.28 11.68 4.10
C LEU A 21 6.59 12.23 5.34
N THR A 22 5.35 12.64 5.17
CA THR A 22 4.44 12.99 6.27
C THR A 22 3.04 12.47 5.95
N GLY A 23 2.16 12.48 6.92
CA GLY A 23 0.79 12.04 6.71
C GLY A 23 -0.10 12.24 7.92
N MET A 24 -1.38 12.12 7.67
CA MET A 24 -2.44 12.13 8.68
C MET A 24 -3.46 11.05 8.34
N ALA A 25 -4.40 10.79 9.23
CA ALA A 25 -5.49 9.87 8.98
C ALA A 25 -6.85 10.55 9.11
N PHE A 26 -7.80 10.14 8.29
CA PHE A 26 -9.23 10.38 8.52
C PHE A 26 -9.81 9.15 9.22
N ARG A 27 -10.56 9.39 10.30
CA ARG A 27 -11.41 8.38 10.94
C ARG A 27 -12.83 8.60 10.46
N VAL A 28 -13.40 7.59 9.84
CA VAL A 28 -14.74 7.61 9.24
C VAL A 28 -15.57 6.44 9.77
N PRO A 29 -16.90 6.54 9.80
CA PRO A 29 -17.76 5.50 10.36
C PRO A 29 -17.96 4.33 9.37
N THR A 30 -16.88 3.68 8.98
CA THR A 30 -16.88 2.43 8.21
C THR A 30 -16.56 1.26 9.13
N ILE A 31 -17.07 0.07 8.82
CA ILE A 31 -16.89 -1.12 9.65
C ILE A 31 -15.44 -1.54 9.63
N ASP A 32 -14.85 -1.65 8.45
CA ASP A 32 -13.50 -2.12 8.22
C ASP A 32 -13.02 -1.67 6.82
N VAL A 33 -11.79 -1.97 6.46
CA VAL A 33 -11.07 -1.59 5.25
C VAL A 33 -10.69 -0.11 5.24
N SER A 34 -9.46 0.12 4.89
CA SER A 34 -8.84 1.44 4.81
C SER A 34 -8.30 1.70 3.41
N VAL A 35 -8.10 2.98 3.11
CA VAL A 35 -7.50 3.43 1.86
C VAL A 35 -6.31 4.33 2.14
N VAL A 36 -5.25 4.16 1.38
CA VAL A 36 -4.11 5.09 1.33
C VAL A 36 -4.24 5.94 0.08
N ASP A 37 -4.26 7.24 0.28
CA ASP A 37 -4.13 8.26 -0.75
C ASP A 37 -2.71 8.82 -0.66
N LEU A 38 -1.84 8.43 -1.58
CA LEU A 38 -0.45 8.87 -1.62
C LEU A 38 -0.24 9.84 -2.76
N THR A 39 0.07 11.09 -2.44
CA THR A 39 0.55 12.07 -3.40
C THR A 39 2.07 12.12 -3.34
N ALA A 40 2.72 11.89 -4.47
CA ALA A 40 4.16 11.79 -4.56
C ALA A 40 4.75 12.64 -5.68
N ARG A 41 5.89 13.28 -5.38
CA ARG A 41 6.76 13.87 -6.39
C ARG A 41 7.85 12.87 -6.73
N LEU A 42 7.92 12.46 -7.99
CA LEU A 42 8.90 11.50 -8.48
C LEU A 42 10.22 12.19 -8.84
N GLU A 43 11.32 11.58 -8.46
CA GLU A 43 12.66 12.00 -8.86
C GLU A 43 12.90 11.72 -10.35
N LYS A 44 12.48 10.55 -10.79
CA LYS A 44 12.50 10.13 -12.21
C LYS A 44 11.10 10.26 -12.77
N PRO A 45 10.93 10.88 -13.95
CA PRO A 45 9.63 10.96 -14.58
C PRO A 45 9.12 9.57 -14.95
N ALA A 46 7.83 9.36 -14.80
CA ALA A 46 7.13 8.16 -15.22
C ALA A 46 5.69 8.52 -15.59
N THR A 47 5.21 7.99 -16.69
CA THR A 47 3.81 8.09 -17.08
C THR A 47 2.95 7.25 -16.14
N TYR A 48 1.66 7.54 -16.04
CA TYR A 48 0.76 6.74 -15.20
C TYR A 48 0.65 5.30 -15.69
N GLU A 49 0.72 5.07 -17.01
CA GLU A 49 0.72 3.72 -17.58
C GLU A 49 1.98 2.93 -17.19
N GLU A 50 3.15 3.57 -17.13
CA GLU A 50 4.38 2.92 -16.64
C GLU A 50 4.26 2.56 -15.16
N ILE A 51 3.62 3.41 -14.34
CA ILE A 51 3.36 3.13 -12.94
C ILE A 51 2.42 1.93 -12.81
N LYS A 52 1.30 1.90 -13.55
CA LYS A 52 0.36 0.77 -13.56
C LYS A 52 1.07 -0.53 -13.96
N ALA A 53 1.85 -0.50 -15.03
CA ALA A 53 2.60 -1.66 -15.51
C ALA A 53 3.58 -2.19 -14.45
N ALA A 54 4.34 -1.31 -13.80
CA ALA A 54 5.28 -1.69 -12.74
C ALA A 54 4.58 -2.29 -11.51
N MET A 55 3.43 -1.73 -11.12
CA MET A 55 2.63 -2.26 -10.00
C MET A 55 2.04 -3.63 -10.34
N LYS A 56 1.54 -3.81 -11.55
CA LYS A 56 1.01 -5.09 -12.03
C LYS A 56 2.10 -6.16 -12.06
N GLU A 57 3.24 -5.86 -12.66
CA GLU A 57 4.40 -6.76 -12.69
C GLU A 57 4.84 -7.17 -11.27
N ALA A 58 4.93 -6.21 -10.35
CA ALA A 58 5.29 -6.50 -8.96
C ALA A 58 4.25 -7.40 -8.28
N SER A 59 2.96 -7.17 -8.50
CA SER A 59 1.87 -7.94 -7.89
C SER A 59 1.81 -9.39 -8.39
N GLU A 60 2.19 -9.64 -9.62
CA GLU A 60 2.24 -10.97 -10.24
C GLU A 60 3.59 -11.68 -9.98
N GLY A 61 4.63 -10.92 -9.67
CA GLY A 61 6.01 -11.36 -9.49
C GLY A 61 6.50 -11.30 -8.05
N SER A 62 7.42 -10.39 -7.77
CA SER A 62 8.19 -10.32 -6.51
C SER A 62 7.32 -10.06 -5.26
N LEU A 63 6.18 -9.41 -5.42
CA LEU A 63 5.23 -9.09 -4.34
C LEU A 63 3.93 -9.89 -4.43
N LYS A 64 3.94 -11.01 -5.14
CA LYS A 64 2.77 -11.88 -5.25
C LYS A 64 2.27 -12.32 -3.87
N GLY A 65 0.96 -12.14 -3.62
CA GLY A 65 0.34 -12.42 -2.33
C GLY A 65 0.50 -11.29 -1.28
N ILE A 66 1.35 -10.31 -1.55
CA ILE A 66 1.57 -9.13 -0.69
C ILE A 66 0.90 -7.90 -1.30
N LEU A 67 1.20 -7.62 -2.57
CA LEU A 67 0.59 -6.56 -3.35
C LEU A 67 -0.51 -7.13 -4.25
N GLY A 68 -1.70 -6.54 -4.18
CA GLY A 68 -2.76 -6.74 -5.14
C GLY A 68 -2.80 -5.64 -6.18
N TYR A 69 -3.48 -5.89 -7.28
CA TYR A 69 -3.71 -4.95 -8.36
C TYR A 69 -5.13 -5.12 -8.89
N THR A 70 -5.85 -4.04 -9.09
CA THR A 70 -7.19 -4.05 -9.69
C THR A 70 -7.37 -2.92 -10.69
N GLU A 71 -8.14 -3.20 -11.74
CA GLU A 71 -8.66 -2.24 -12.73
C GLU A 71 -10.19 -2.16 -12.65
N ASP A 72 -10.80 -2.84 -11.68
CA ASP A 72 -12.24 -2.83 -11.48
C ASP A 72 -12.69 -1.56 -10.72
N ALA A 73 -13.94 -1.17 -10.93
CA ALA A 73 -14.57 -0.12 -10.15
C ALA A 73 -14.97 -0.66 -8.77
N VAL A 74 -14.11 -0.46 -7.78
CA VAL A 74 -14.21 -1.05 -6.45
C VAL A 74 -14.54 -0.03 -5.37
N VAL A 75 -15.05 -0.54 -4.25
CA VAL A 75 -15.26 0.20 -2.99
C VAL A 75 -14.68 -0.59 -1.82
N SER A 76 -14.64 0.02 -0.64
CA SER A 76 -14.01 -0.59 0.55
C SER A 76 -14.52 -2.00 0.87
N SER A 77 -15.82 -2.24 0.76
CA SER A 77 -16.42 -3.55 1.08
C SER A 77 -15.95 -4.70 0.20
N ASP A 78 -15.40 -4.43 -0.98
CA ASP A 78 -14.88 -5.46 -1.87
C ASP A 78 -13.59 -6.11 -1.33
N PHE A 79 -12.95 -5.48 -0.36
CA PHE A 79 -11.69 -5.94 0.22
C PHE A 79 -11.81 -6.50 1.63
N LEU A 80 -13.04 -6.69 2.13
CA LEU A 80 -13.26 -7.33 3.42
C LEU A 80 -12.68 -8.75 3.43
N GLY A 81 -11.78 -9.01 4.39
CA GLY A 81 -11.11 -10.31 4.52
C GLY A 81 -9.97 -10.54 3.53
N ASP A 82 -9.55 -9.53 2.77
CA ASP A 82 -8.40 -9.65 1.87
C ASP A 82 -7.10 -9.67 2.70
N PRO A 83 -6.28 -10.74 2.62
CA PRO A 83 -5.06 -10.87 3.40
C PRO A 83 -3.89 -10.07 2.84
N ARG A 84 -3.99 -9.55 1.63
CA ARG A 84 -2.90 -8.79 1.00
C ARG A 84 -2.66 -7.48 1.75
N THR A 85 -1.42 -7.09 1.84
CA THR A 85 -1.00 -5.91 2.60
C THR A 85 -1.47 -4.60 1.97
N SER A 86 -1.52 -4.56 0.63
CA SER A 86 -1.92 -3.38 -0.14
C SER A 86 -2.47 -3.83 -1.48
N ILE A 87 -3.60 -3.27 -1.91
CA ILE A 87 -4.18 -3.52 -3.22
C ILE A 87 -4.17 -2.21 -4.01
N PHE A 88 -3.31 -2.13 -5.01
CA PHE A 88 -3.21 -0.95 -5.87
C PHE A 88 -4.45 -0.83 -6.75
N ASP A 89 -5.10 0.33 -6.68
CA ASP A 89 -6.26 0.68 -7.49
C ASP A 89 -5.79 1.49 -8.70
N ALA A 90 -5.74 0.83 -9.83
CA ALA A 90 -5.20 1.39 -11.06
C ALA A 90 -6.10 2.47 -11.69
N GLU A 91 -7.41 2.44 -11.39
CA GLU A 91 -8.37 3.37 -11.97
C GLU A 91 -8.62 4.60 -11.09
N ALA A 92 -8.27 4.54 -9.79
CA ALA A 92 -8.49 5.65 -8.85
C ALA A 92 -7.37 6.69 -8.83
N GLY A 93 -6.18 6.38 -9.38
CA GLY A 93 -5.04 7.29 -9.37
C GLY A 93 -5.09 8.37 -10.46
N ILE A 94 -4.32 9.42 -10.26
CA ILE A 94 -4.24 10.57 -11.18
C ILE A 94 -2.80 11.04 -11.28
N SER A 95 -2.30 11.28 -12.50
CA SER A 95 -1.07 12.01 -12.73
C SER A 95 -1.36 13.45 -13.13
N LEU A 96 -0.71 14.41 -12.48
CA LEU A 96 -0.71 15.80 -12.91
C LEU A 96 0.29 16.01 -14.07
N ASN A 97 1.42 15.35 -13.97
CA ASN A 97 2.49 15.27 -14.97
C ASN A 97 3.38 14.07 -14.61
N ASP A 98 4.40 13.80 -15.40
CA ASP A 98 5.28 12.63 -15.24
C ASP A 98 6.09 12.63 -13.92
N ASN A 99 6.13 13.75 -13.20
CA ASN A 99 6.83 13.85 -11.92
C ASN A 99 5.91 14.02 -10.71
N PHE A 100 4.59 14.09 -10.90
CA PHE A 100 3.67 14.35 -9.81
C PHE A 100 2.41 13.50 -9.94
N VAL A 101 2.24 12.54 -9.03
CA VAL A 101 1.22 11.51 -9.10
C VAL A 101 0.49 11.35 -7.78
N LYS A 102 -0.78 11.02 -7.85
CA LYS A 102 -1.59 10.49 -6.77
C LYS A 102 -1.90 9.03 -7.09
N VAL A 103 -1.56 8.13 -6.17
CA VAL A 103 -1.89 6.71 -6.26
C VAL A 103 -2.73 6.28 -5.06
N ILE A 104 -3.61 5.32 -5.31
CA ILE A 104 -4.57 4.83 -4.32
C ILE A 104 -4.31 3.35 -4.07
N SER A 105 -4.36 2.95 -2.82
CA SER A 105 -4.34 1.54 -2.45
C SER A 105 -5.29 1.24 -1.30
N TRP A 106 -5.92 0.07 -1.37
CA TRP A 106 -6.84 -0.46 -0.37
C TRP A 106 -6.14 -1.49 0.51
N TYR A 107 -6.62 -1.68 1.72
CA TYR A 107 -6.19 -2.76 2.60
C TYR A 107 -7.22 -3.01 3.69
N ASP A 108 -7.41 -4.28 4.05
CA ASP A 108 -8.14 -4.63 5.26
C ASP A 108 -7.21 -4.42 6.46
N ASN A 109 -7.47 -3.37 7.23
CA ASN A 109 -6.60 -2.94 8.33
C ASN A 109 -6.56 -3.92 9.51
N GLU A 110 -7.52 -4.82 9.62
CA GLU A 110 -7.57 -5.85 10.66
C GLU A 110 -7.03 -7.19 10.14
N TRP A 111 -7.53 -7.65 9.02
CA TRP A 111 -7.16 -8.95 8.46
C TRP A 111 -5.75 -8.98 7.90
N GLY A 112 -5.36 -7.95 7.15
CA GLY A 112 -4.02 -7.87 6.57
C GLY A 112 -2.92 -7.85 7.64
N TYR A 113 -3.06 -7.03 8.67
CA TYR A 113 -2.09 -6.97 9.78
C TYR A 113 -2.03 -8.31 10.54
N SER A 114 -3.16 -8.90 10.87
CA SER A 114 -3.22 -10.17 11.60
C SER A 114 -2.52 -11.30 10.86
N ASN A 115 -2.72 -11.39 9.54
CA ASN A 115 -2.01 -12.34 8.69
C ASN A 115 -0.49 -12.10 8.72
N LYS A 116 -0.03 -10.84 8.65
CA LYS A 116 1.40 -10.52 8.67
C LYS A 116 2.06 -10.86 10.01
N VAL A 117 1.35 -10.80 11.13
CA VAL A 117 1.88 -11.27 12.41
C VAL A 117 2.15 -12.77 12.38
N VAL A 118 1.23 -13.57 11.85
CA VAL A 118 1.41 -15.01 11.69
C VAL A 118 2.55 -15.34 10.73
N GLU A 119 2.57 -14.70 9.57
CA GLU A 119 3.64 -14.87 8.56
C GLU A 119 5.02 -14.50 9.12
N LEU A 120 5.11 -13.48 9.98
CA LEU A 120 6.36 -13.11 10.64
C LEU A 120 6.83 -14.22 11.59
N ILE A 121 5.93 -14.81 12.37
CA ILE A 121 6.26 -15.93 13.26
C ILE A 121 6.78 -17.12 12.44
N GLU A 122 6.10 -17.46 11.35
CA GLU A 122 6.55 -18.52 10.44
C GLU A 122 7.93 -18.21 9.82
N TYR A 123 8.16 -16.98 9.44
CA TYR A 123 9.44 -16.55 8.89
C TYR A 123 10.56 -16.69 9.93
N MET A 124 10.32 -16.22 11.17
CA MET A 124 11.28 -16.37 12.26
C MET A 124 11.62 -17.84 12.52
N ALA A 125 10.62 -18.70 12.60
CA ALA A 125 10.83 -20.14 12.77
C ALA A 125 11.67 -20.76 11.64
N LYS A 126 11.45 -20.35 10.40
CA LYS A 126 12.25 -20.80 9.23
C LYS A 126 13.71 -20.31 9.28
N VAL A 127 13.94 -19.13 9.83
CA VAL A 127 15.30 -18.58 9.99
C VAL A 127 16.04 -19.29 11.12
N ASP A 128 15.38 -19.51 12.24
CA ASP A 128 15.95 -20.15 13.42
C ASP A 128 16.25 -21.67 13.20
N ALA A 129 15.56 -22.29 12.24
CA ALA A 129 15.78 -23.70 11.87
C ALA A 129 16.99 -23.94 10.93
N LYS A 130 17.67 -22.91 10.51
CA LYS A 130 18.89 -22.96 9.67
C LYS A 130 20.14 -22.93 10.52
#